data_0d2b562650b7dbea319333b784462182
#
_entry.id   0d2b562650b7dbea319333b784462182
#
_cell.length_a   1.000
_cell.length_b   1.000
_cell.length_c   1.000
_cell.angle_alpha   90.00
_cell.angle_beta   90.00
_cell.angle_gamma   90.00
#
_symmetry.space_group_name_H-M   'P 1'
#
loop_
_entity.id
_entity.type
_entity.pdbx_description
1 polymer ?
#
loop_
_entity_poly.entity_id
_entity_poly.type
_entity_poly.pdbx_seq_one_letter_code
_entity_poly.pdbx_strand_id
1 'polypeptide(L)'
;MRISELKRKALHSLGGKWGTAVSLMLLLFLINLILPLIVEVIGSGGFSQWFMQEETPVWSDIFSTVLSIALIPLTISITWFYLNLVREGNPDIPEVFAIYKDGRTSFKLIGASILQGIFIFLWSLLLIIPGIIKSIAYSQQFFLLKDHPEYTVLEAITESRKRMKGLKWKYFLMHLSFIGWGILCMFTLGIGLLWLIPYAGTTVAAFYNELIVPQEDFDDQQIEV
;
A
#
# COMPACT_ATOMS: atom_id res chain seq x y z
N MET A 1 17.31 13.23 8.03
CA MET A 1 15.97 13.84 8.06
C MET A 1 15.17 13.32 9.25
N ARG A 2 14.43 14.17 9.99
CA ARG A 2 13.63 13.79 11.16
C ARG A 2 12.23 13.29 10.74
N ILE A 3 11.55 12.52 11.61
CA ILE A 3 10.17 12.06 11.34
C ILE A 3 9.20 13.22 11.16
N SER A 4 9.39 14.32 11.94
CA SER A 4 8.57 15.53 11.79
C SER A 4 8.74 16.22 10.44
N GLU A 5 9.92 16.17 9.86
CA GLU A 5 10.20 16.71 8.52
C GLU A 5 9.53 15.89 7.43
N LEU A 6 9.58 14.55 7.53
CA LEU A 6 8.86 13.64 6.63
C LEU A 6 7.35 13.90 6.65
N LYS A 7 6.77 14.03 7.85
CA LYS A 7 5.36 14.35 8.04
C LYS A 7 4.98 15.71 7.45
N ARG A 8 5.84 16.73 7.65
CA ARG A 8 5.62 18.06 7.08
C ARG A 8 5.69 18.04 5.56
N LYS A 9 6.64 17.27 4.98
CA LYS A 9 6.72 17.09 3.52
C LYS A 9 5.47 16.42 2.99
N ALA A 10 4.97 15.36 3.62
CA ALA A 10 3.74 14.70 3.25
C ALA A 10 2.53 15.65 3.28
N LEU A 11 2.39 16.48 4.33
CA LEU A 11 1.32 17.49 4.41
C LEU A 11 1.44 18.55 3.31
N HIS A 12 2.66 18.98 3.00
CA HIS A 12 2.91 19.92 1.90
C HIS A 12 2.51 19.31 0.55
N SER A 13 2.91 18.06 0.27
CA SER A 13 2.56 17.34 -0.96
C SER A 13 1.04 17.09 -1.12
N LEU A 14 0.32 16.93 0.00
CA LEU A 14 -1.14 16.82 0.01
C LEU A 14 -1.83 18.19 -0.10
N GLY A 15 -1.10 19.31 0.10
CA GLY A 15 -1.66 20.66 -0.02
C GLY A 15 -2.33 20.88 -1.37
N GLY A 16 -3.60 21.28 -1.39
CA GLY A 16 -4.42 21.43 -2.61
C GLY A 16 -4.88 20.13 -3.27
N LYS A 17 -4.40 18.95 -2.81
CA LYS A 17 -4.69 17.62 -3.42
C LYS A 17 -5.43 16.67 -2.47
N TRP A 18 -5.86 17.16 -1.32
CA TRP A 18 -6.60 16.38 -0.34
C TRP A 18 -7.86 15.75 -0.92
N GLY A 19 -8.60 16.51 -1.71
CA GLY A 19 -9.82 16.02 -2.36
C GLY A 19 -9.54 14.77 -3.20
N THR A 20 -8.53 14.80 -4.06
CA THR A 20 -8.14 13.67 -4.91
C THR A 20 -7.68 12.47 -4.08
N ALA A 21 -6.85 12.70 -3.04
CA ALA A 21 -6.33 11.63 -2.20
C ALA A 21 -7.44 10.96 -1.36
N VAL A 22 -8.36 11.73 -0.79
CA VAL A 22 -9.51 11.22 -0.02
C VAL A 22 -10.51 10.52 -0.94
N SER A 23 -10.82 11.09 -2.13
CA SER A 23 -11.72 10.47 -3.10
C SER A 23 -11.16 9.13 -3.61
N LEU A 24 -9.86 9.07 -3.89
CA LEU A 24 -9.19 7.82 -4.25
C LEU A 24 -9.30 6.78 -3.13
N MET A 25 -9.01 7.18 -1.89
CA MET A 25 -9.11 6.29 -0.73
C MET A 25 -10.54 5.76 -0.55
N LEU A 26 -11.55 6.64 -0.66
CA LEU A 26 -12.95 6.26 -0.55
C LEU A 26 -13.36 5.30 -1.69
N LEU A 27 -12.97 5.61 -2.92
CA LEU A 27 -13.25 4.76 -4.08
C LEU A 27 -12.69 3.35 -3.89
N LEU A 28 -11.44 3.25 -3.45
CA LEU A 28 -10.78 1.96 -3.26
C LEU A 28 -11.32 1.20 -2.04
N PHE A 29 -11.69 1.92 -0.98
CA PHE A 29 -12.42 1.33 0.14
C PHE A 29 -13.74 0.71 -0.34
N LEU A 30 -14.51 1.44 -1.15
CA LEU A 30 -15.76 0.93 -1.71
C LEU A 30 -15.52 -0.28 -2.62
N ILE A 31 -14.53 -0.24 -3.50
CA ILE A 31 -14.18 -1.36 -4.38
C ILE A 31 -13.81 -2.60 -3.56
N ASN A 32 -12.93 -2.46 -2.57
CA ASN A 32 -12.44 -3.59 -1.79
C ASN A 32 -13.48 -4.15 -0.79
N LEU A 33 -14.45 -3.35 -0.38
CA LEU A 33 -15.52 -3.77 0.52
C LEU A 33 -16.75 -4.24 -0.24
N ILE A 34 -17.21 -3.44 -1.20
CA ILE A 34 -18.53 -3.64 -1.82
C ILE A 34 -18.50 -4.77 -2.86
N LEU A 35 -17.43 -4.89 -3.65
CA LEU A 35 -17.39 -5.95 -4.66
C LEU A 35 -17.41 -7.37 -4.06
N PRO A 36 -16.56 -7.72 -3.07
CA PRO A 36 -16.64 -9.03 -2.41
C PRO A 36 -18.01 -9.26 -1.74
N LEU A 37 -18.55 -8.24 -1.06
CA LEU A 37 -19.86 -8.33 -0.40
C LEU A 37 -20.99 -8.62 -1.40
N ILE A 38 -20.99 -7.96 -2.57
CA ILE A 38 -21.99 -8.23 -3.62
C ILE A 38 -21.91 -9.69 -4.07
N VAL A 39 -20.69 -10.20 -4.26
CA VAL A 39 -20.48 -11.59 -4.67
C VAL A 39 -21.03 -12.57 -3.63
N GLU A 40 -20.75 -12.33 -2.35
CA GLU A 40 -21.26 -13.16 -1.25
C GLU A 40 -22.77 -13.12 -1.16
N VAL A 41 -23.39 -11.94 -1.23
CA VAL A 41 -24.84 -11.76 -1.18
C VAL A 41 -25.54 -12.47 -2.36
N ILE A 42 -24.99 -12.32 -3.57
CA ILE A 42 -25.55 -13.01 -4.76
C ILE A 42 -25.35 -14.51 -4.63
N GLY A 43 -24.18 -14.94 -4.17
CA GLY A 43 -23.83 -16.36 -3.98
C GLY A 43 -24.71 -17.06 -2.97
N SER A 44 -25.12 -16.38 -1.95
CA SER A 44 -26.03 -16.88 -0.92
C SER A 44 -27.51 -16.88 -1.34
N GLY A 45 -27.85 -16.34 -2.53
CA GLY A 45 -29.23 -16.27 -3.01
C GLY A 45 -30.01 -15.04 -2.56
N GLY A 46 -29.31 -14.01 -2.07
CA GLY A 46 -29.86 -12.71 -1.68
C GLY A 46 -29.51 -12.31 -0.24
N PHE A 47 -29.76 -11.04 0.07
CA PHE A 47 -29.35 -10.42 1.33
C PHE A 47 -29.93 -11.12 2.57
N SER A 48 -31.21 -11.52 2.55
CA SER A 48 -31.86 -12.20 3.67
C SER A 48 -31.27 -13.59 3.92
N GLN A 49 -30.93 -14.33 2.87
CA GLN A 49 -30.27 -15.63 2.98
C GLN A 49 -28.85 -15.48 3.46
N TRP A 50 -28.07 -14.55 2.90
CA TRP A 50 -26.71 -14.24 3.33
C TRP A 50 -26.64 -13.87 4.81
N PHE A 51 -27.60 -13.07 5.31
CA PHE A 51 -27.63 -12.64 6.70
C PHE A 51 -28.05 -13.76 7.68
N MET A 52 -28.84 -14.73 7.20
CA MET A 52 -29.34 -15.85 8.02
C MET A 52 -28.52 -17.14 7.89
N GLN A 53 -27.61 -17.22 6.91
CA GLN A 53 -26.77 -18.39 6.70
C GLN A 53 -25.60 -18.41 7.69
N GLU A 54 -25.32 -19.59 8.25
CA GLU A 54 -24.12 -19.83 9.06
C GLU A 54 -22.87 -20.06 8.19
N GLU A 55 -23.03 -20.51 6.94
CA GLU A 55 -21.93 -20.79 6.02
C GLU A 55 -22.23 -20.24 4.61
N THR A 56 -21.24 -19.58 4.02
CA THR A 56 -21.30 -19.13 2.63
C THR A 56 -21.04 -20.28 1.65
N PRO A 57 -21.62 -20.27 0.43
CA PRO A 57 -21.31 -21.28 -0.57
C PRO A 57 -19.82 -21.26 -0.96
N VAL A 58 -19.18 -22.42 -1.01
CA VAL A 58 -17.73 -22.57 -1.29
C VAL A 58 -17.30 -21.85 -2.59
N TRP A 59 -18.17 -21.82 -3.61
CA TRP A 59 -17.85 -21.13 -4.86
C TRP A 59 -17.77 -19.61 -4.70
N SER A 60 -18.58 -19.00 -3.81
CA SER A 60 -18.51 -17.55 -3.54
C SER A 60 -17.24 -17.19 -2.79
N ASP A 61 -16.77 -18.06 -1.89
CA ASP A 61 -15.50 -17.88 -1.18
C ASP A 61 -14.32 -17.96 -2.15
N ILE A 62 -14.34 -18.93 -3.07
CA ILE A 62 -13.31 -19.05 -4.12
C ILE A 62 -13.31 -17.79 -5.00
N PHE A 63 -14.48 -17.35 -5.44
CA PHE A 63 -14.58 -16.17 -6.29
C PHE A 63 -14.13 -14.90 -5.58
N SER A 64 -14.53 -14.70 -4.31
CA SER A 64 -14.09 -13.57 -3.49
C SER A 64 -12.58 -13.58 -3.27
N THR A 65 -11.99 -14.77 -3.10
CA THR A 65 -10.54 -14.93 -2.98
C THR A 65 -9.83 -14.54 -4.28
N VAL A 66 -10.31 -15.04 -5.43
CA VAL A 66 -9.74 -14.69 -6.74
C VAL A 66 -9.87 -13.20 -7.02
N LEU A 67 -11.01 -12.60 -6.70
CA LEU A 67 -11.24 -11.16 -6.81
C LEU A 67 -10.28 -10.36 -5.93
N SER A 68 -10.09 -10.77 -4.68
CA SER A 68 -9.16 -10.12 -3.74
C SER A 68 -7.70 -10.17 -4.27
N ILE A 69 -7.29 -11.30 -4.84
CA ILE A 69 -5.97 -11.43 -5.48
C ILE A 69 -5.87 -10.50 -6.70
N ALA A 70 -6.92 -10.42 -7.52
CA ALA A 70 -6.94 -9.55 -8.69
C ALA A 70 -6.88 -8.07 -8.33
N LEU A 71 -7.34 -7.67 -7.14
CA LEU A 71 -7.29 -6.29 -6.63
C LEU A 71 -5.94 -5.90 -5.98
N ILE A 72 -5.01 -6.85 -5.78
CA ILE A 72 -3.69 -6.56 -5.21
C ILE A 72 -2.93 -5.46 -5.98
N PRO A 73 -2.81 -5.51 -7.33
CA PRO A 73 -2.11 -4.46 -8.07
C PRO A 73 -2.71 -3.07 -7.87
N LEU A 74 -4.04 -2.99 -7.78
CA LEU A 74 -4.74 -1.73 -7.53
C LEU A 74 -4.37 -1.15 -6.15
N THR A 75 -4.34 -1.98 -5.12
CA THR A 75 -3.94 -1.58 -3.77
C THR A 75 -2.49 -1.08 -3.73
N ILE A 76 -1.58 -1.73 -4.48
CA ILE A 76 -0.18 -1.30 -4.57
C ILE A 76 -0.05 0.00 -5.36
N SER A 77 -0.82 0.18 -6.42
CA SER A 77 -0.84 1.38 -7.25
C SER A 77 -1.14 2.66 -6.45
N ILE A 78 -1.85 2.56 -5.31
CA ILE A 78 -2.02 3.69 -4.38
C ILE A 78 -0.68 4.17 -3.81
N THR A 79 0.22 3.27 -3.50
CA THR A 79 1.54 3.65 -2.97
C THR A 79 2.33 4.43 -4.00
N TRP A 80 2.16 4.09 -5.28
CA TRP A 80 2.73 4.80 -6.42
C TRP A 80 2.11 6.18 -6.63
N PHE A 81 0.78 6.29 -6.41
CA PHE A 81 0.10 7.57 -6.42
C PHE A 81 0.67 8.52 -5.35
N TYR A 82 0.85 8.04 -4.11
CA TYR A 82 1.47 8.85 -3.05
C TYR A 82 2.92 9.21 -3.36
N LEU A 83 3.68 8.33 -4.00
CA LEU A 83 5.04 8.64 -4.42
C LEU A 83 5.06 9.74 -5.48
N ASN A 84 4.15 9.71 -6.46
CA ASN A 84 4.01 10.77 -7.45
C ASN A 84 3.65 12.11 -6.79
N LEU A 85 2.77 12.09 -5.76
CA LEU A 85 2.45 13.31 -4.98
C LEU A 85 3.68 13.90 -4.31
N VAL A 86 4.54 13.06 -3.71
CA VAL A 86 5.76 13.51 -3.02
C VAL A 86 6.80 14.07 -3.99
N ARG A 87 6.82 13.56 -5.22
CA ARG A 87 7.69 14.02 -6.32
C ARG A 87 7.10 15.22 -7.08
N GLU A 88 6.16 15.95 -6.44
CA GLU A 88 5.51 17.13 -6.99
C GLU A 88 4.71 16.89 -8.29
N GLY A 89 4.47 15.62 -8.60
CA GLY A 89 3.56 15.22 -9.67
C GLY A 89 2.12 15.66 -9.38
N ASN A 90 1.29 15.60 -10.40
CA ASN A 90 -0.15 15.84 -10.28
C ASN A 90 -0.93 14.58 -10.69
N PRO A 91 -0.79 13.47 -9.93
CA PRO A 91 -1.37 12.20 -10.30
C PRO A 91 -2.89 12.27 -10.22
N ASP A 92 -3.54 11.71 -11.23
CA ASP A 92 -4.98 11.59 -11.33
C ASP A 92 -5.47 10.20 -10.90
N ILE A 93 -6.73 10.12 -10.45
CA ILE A 93 -7.37 8.85 -10.03
C ILE A 93 -7.32 7.78 -11.14
N PRO A 94 -7.58 8.09 -12.44
CA PRO A 94 -7.50 7.10 -13.51
C PRO A 94 -6.13 6.46 -13.69
N GLU A 95 -5.03 7.14 -13.33
CA GLU A 95 -3.67 6.59 -13.42
C GLU A 95 -3.48 5.37 -12.51
N VAL A 96 -4.18 5.32 -11.38
CA VAL A 96 -4.12 4.19 -10.44
C VAL A 96 -4.65 2.91 -11.10
N PHE A 97 -5.65 3.02 -11.98
CA PHE A 97 -6.21 1.89 -12.72
C PHE A 97 -5.39 1.51 -13.96
N ALA A 98 -4.49 2.39 -14.41
CA ALA A 98 -3.63 2.11 -15.55
C ALA A 98 -2.70 0.92 -15.32
N ILE A 99 -2.50 0.49 -14.06
CA ILE A 99 -1.72 -0.70 -13.69
C ILE A 99 -2.19 -1.96 -14.41
N TYR A 100 -3.48 -2.07 -14.73
CA TYR A 100 -4.04 -3.21 -15.44
C TYR A 100 -3.80 -3.18 -16.95
N LYS A 101 -3.33 -2.07 -17.52
CA LYS A 101 -2.94 -1.99 -18.95
C LYS A 101 -1.69 -2.81 -19.23
N ASP A 102 -0.81 -2.95 -18.22
CA ASP A 102 0.37 -3.81 -18.29
C ASP A 102 0.17 -5.06 -17.40
N GLY A 103 -0.33 -6.13 -18.03
CA GLY A 103 -0.54 -7.40 -17.35
C GLY A 103 0.74 -7.97 -16.74
N ARG A 104 1.91 -7.76 -17.37
CA ARG A 104 3.19 -8.25 -16.84
C ARG A 104 3.51 -7.63 -15.48
N THR A 105 3.36 -6.31 -15.37
CA THR A 105 3.55 -5.59 -14.10
C THR A 105 2.51 -6.01 -13.07
N SER A 106 1.23 -6.14 -13.45
CA SER A 106 0.18 -6.61 -12.53
C SER A 106 0.49 -7.99 -11.94
N PHE A 107 0.85 -8.98 -12.76
CA PHE A 107 1.23 -10.31 -12.28
C PHE A 107 2.50 -10.28 -11.41
N LYS A 108 3.47 -9.44 -11.75
CA LYS A 108 4.68 -9.23 -10.96
C LYS A 108 4.37 -8.70 -9.55
N LEU A 109 3.44 -7.74 -9.44
CA LEU A 109 3.00 -7.18 -8.15
C LEU A 109 2.24 -8.21 -7.31
N ILE A 110 1.39 -9.04 -7.93
CA ILE A 110 0.72 -10.16 -7.25
C ILE A 110 1.79 -11.13 -6.70
N GLY A 111 2.73 -11.55 -7.55
CA GLY A 111 3.82 -12.44 -7.13
C GLY A 111 4.67 -11.85 -6.01
N ALA A 112 4.97 -10.55 -6.07
CA ALA A 112 5.70 -9.83 -5.04
C ALA A 112 4.96 -9.82 -3.70
N SER A 113 3.65 -9.59 -3.71
CA SER A 113 2.81 -9.61 -2.51
C SER A 113 2.73 -10.99 -1.87
N ILE A 114 2.51 -12.03 -2.69
CA ILE A 114 2.44 -13.42 -2.22
C ILE A 114 3.79 -13.84 -1.62
N LEU A 115 4.89 -13.58 -2.33
CA LEU A 115 6.22 -13.98 -1.88
C LEU A 115 6.63 -13.23 -0.60
N GLN A 116 6.32 -11.94 -0.50
CA GLN A 116 6.50 -11.17 0.72
C GLN A 116 5.69 -11.76 1.87
N GLY A 117 4.42 -12.10 1.63
CA GLY A 117 3.55 -12.73 2.62
C GLY A 117 4.12 -14.03 3.14
N ILE A 118 4.57 -14.91 2.23
CA ILE A 118 5.21 -16.19 2.59
C ILE A 118 6.46 -15.95 3.45
N PHE A 119 7.34 -15.02 3.08
CA PHE A 119 8.54 -14.74 3.86
C PHE A 119 8.21 -14.19 5.24
N ILE A 120 7.26 -13.26 5.35
CA ILE A 120 6.84 -12.71 6.64
C ILE A 120 6.23 -13.83 7.50
N PHE A 121 5.37 -14.66 6.92
CA PHE A 121 4.73 -15.77 7.60
C PHE A 121 5.77 -16.76 8.16
N LEU A 122 6.73 -17.20 7.34
CA LEU A 122 7.81 -18.10 7.78
C LEU A 122 8.64 -17.51 8.93
N TRP A 123 8.96 -16.22 8.87
CA TRP A 123 9.66 -15.56 9.97
C TRP A 123 8.80 -15.41 11.23
N SER A 124 7.50 -15.22 11.06
CA SER A 124 6.54 -15.12 12.18
C SER A 124 6.30 -16.46 12.88
N LEU A 125 6.44 -17.58 12.15
CA LEU A 125 6.41 -18.94 12.74
C LEU A 125 7.59 -19.18 13.69
N LEU A 126 8.75 -18.57 13.40
CA LEU A 126 9.88 -18.67 14.31
C LEU A 126 9.63 -17.86 15.59
N LEU A 127 9.30 -16.60 15.45
CA LEU A 127 8.92 -15.67 16.54
C LEU A 127 8.23 -14.43 15.92
N ILE A 128 7.28 -13.86 16.65
CA ILE A 128 6.54 -12.66 16.20
C ILE A 128 7.48 -11.47 15.94
N ILE A 129 8.46 -11.24 16.84
CA ILE A 129 9.40 -10.11 16.73
C ILE A 129 10.24 -10.15 15.43
N PRO A 130 10.91 -11.26 15.05
CA PRO A 130 11.55 -11.40 13.75
C PRO A 130 10.60 -11.15 12.56
N GLY A 131 9.35 -11.61 12.63
CA GLY A 131 8.34 -11.36 11.61
C GLY A 131 8.10 -9.86 11.41
N ILE A 132 7.92 -9.09 12.47
CA ILE A 132 7.78 -7.62 12.44
C ILE A 132 9.03 -6.96 11.83
N ILE A 133 10.24 -7.37 12.26
CA ILE A 133 11.49 -6.80 11.74
C ILE A 133 11.62 -7.06 10.23
N LYS A 134 11.16 -8.22 9.75
CA LYS A 134 11.21 -8.58 8.33
C LYS A 134 10.14 -7.88 7.52
N SER A 135 8.93 -7.70 8.06
CA SER A 135 7.88 -6.91 7.39
C SER A 135 8.35 -5.47 7.15
N ILE A 136 8.99 -4.86 8.15
CA ILE A 136 9.62 -3.53 8.01
C ILE A 136 10.75 -3.56 6.97
N ALA A 137 11.58 -4.61 6.95
CA ALA A 137 12.70 -4.70 6.01
C ALA A 137 12.24 -4.83 4.55
N TYR A 138 11.07 -5.40 4.29
CA TYR A 138 10.51 -5.62 2.95
C TYR A 138 9.53 -4.52 2.53
N SER A 139 9.22 -3.57 3.39
CA SER A 139 8.16 -2.57 3.19
C SER A 139 8.37 -1.64 1.98
N GLN A 140 9.60 -1.50 1.48
CA GLN A 140 9.92 -0.57 0.39
C GLN A 140 9.93 -1.22 -1.00
N GLN A 141 9.72 -2.55 -1.09
CA GLN A 141 9.84 -3.29 -2.35
C GLN A 141 8.91 -2.79 -3.46
N PHE A 142 7.68 -2.35 -3.12
CA PHE A 142 6.72 -1.90 -4.12
C PHE A 142 7.09 -0.54 -4.72
N PHE A 143 7.74 0.32 -3.95
CA PHE A 143 8.31 1.56 -4.49
C PHE A 143 9.51 1.26 -5.37
N LEU A 144 10.38 0.32 -4.96
CA LEU A 144 11.51 -0.12 -5.78
C LEU A 144 11.07 -0.74 -7.10
N LEU A 145 9.98 -1.54 -7.11
CA LEU A 145 9.43 -2.09 -8.35
C LEU A 145 8.81 -1.03 -9.27
N LYS A 146 8.46 0.15 -8.73
CA LYS A 146 8.05 1.29 -9.54
C LYS A 146 9.24 1.97 -10.22
N ASP A 147 10.28 2.26 -9.42
CA ASP A 147 11.46 2.99 -9.90
C ASP A 147 12.39 2.10 -10.73
N HIS A 148 12.39 0.79 -10.46
CA HIS A 148 13.20 -0.23 -11.11
C HIS A 148 12.31 -1.36 -11.65
N PRO A 149 11.56 -1.12 -12.75
CA PRO A 149 10.68 -2.13 -13.32
C PRO A 149 11.43 -3.36 -13.87
N GLU A 150 12.74 -3.24 -14.11
CA GLU A 150 13.63 -4.33 -14.49
C GLU A 150 13.87 -5.35 -13.37
N TYR A 151 13.79 -4.94 -12.08
CA TYR A 151 14.04 -5.85 -10.96
C TYR A 151 13.07 -7.02 -10.96
N THR A 152 13.59 -8.18 -10.67
CA THR A 152 12.76 -9.33 -10.27
C THR A 152 12.17 -9.12 -8.88
N VAL A 153 11.16 -9.90 -8.52
CA VAL A 153 10.53 -9.84 -7.20
C VAL A 153 11.56 -10.06 -6.07
N LEU A 154 12.46 -11.04 -6.25
CA LEU A 154 13.49 -11.37 -5.25
C LEU A 154 14.54 -10.26 -5.14
N GLU A 155 14.91 -9.62 -6.24
CA GLU A 155 15.82 -8.47 -6.24
C GLU A 155 15.20 -7.30 -5.50
N ALA A 156 13.94 -6.96 -5.77
CA ALA A 156 13.24 -5.88 -5.07
C ALA A 156 13.14 -6.12 -3.55
N ILE A 157 12.83 -7.36 -3.11
CA ILE A 157 12.83 -7.75 -1.69
C ILE A 157 14.23 -7.61 -1.08
N THR A 158 15.24 -8.09 -1.80
CA THR A 158 16.63 -8.07 -1.32
C THR A 158 17.15 -6.64 -1.21
N GLU A 159 16.86 -5.81 -2.21
CA GLU A 159 17.25 -4.42 -2.23
C GLU A 159 16.50 -3.60 -1.17
N SER A 160 15.20 -3.82 -0.97
CA SER A 160 14.45 -3.24 0.14
C SER A 160 15.11 -3.55 1.48
N ARG A 161 15.49 -4.82 1.71
CA ARG A 161 16.19 -5.25 2.92
C ARG A 161 17.54 -4.54 3.12
N LYS A 162 18.30 -4.34 2.04
CA LYS A 162 19.61 -3.66 2.10
C LYS A 162 19.42 -2.17 2.44
N ARG A 163 18.58 -1.47 1.70
CA ARG A 163 18.35 -0.02 1.86
C ARG A 163 17.67 0.31 3.20
N MET A 164 16.88 -0.59 3.77
CA MET A 164 16.29 -0.45 5.10
C MET A 164 17.26 -0.73 6.25
N LYS A 165 18.52 -1.11 5.98
CA LYS A 165 19.53 -1.33 7.03
C LYS A 165 19.84 0.01 7.73
N GLY A 166 19.68 0.03 9.06
CA GLY A 166 19.83 1.24 9.88
C GLY A 166 18.58 2.13 9.97
N LEU A 167 17.59 1.96 9.08
CA LEU A 167 16.39 2.79 9.03
C LEU A 167 15.13 2.15 9.66
N LYS A 168 15.19 0.84 9.98
CA LYS A 168 14.03 0.07 10.47
C LYS A 168 13.39 0.67 11.72
N TRP A 169 14.22 1.10 12.68
CA TRP A 169 13.74 1.72 13.91
C TRP A 169 13.04 3.05 13.65
N LYS A 170 13.61 3.88 12.77
CA LYS A 170 12.98 5.14 12.36
C LYS A 170 11.64 4.91 11.68
N TYR A 171 11.56 3.91 10.79
CA TYR A 171 10.33 3.52 10.12
C TYR A 171 9.28 3.02 11.11
N PHE A 172 9.67 2.20 12.06
CA PHE A 172 8.80 1.73 13.15
C PHE A 172 8.25 2.89 13.99
N LEU A 173 9.12 3.79 14.45
CA LEU A 173 8.71 4.97 15.22
C LEU A 173 7.79 5.91 14.43
N MET A 174 8.01 6.02 13.12
CA MET A 174 7.13 6.80 12.23
C MET A 174 5.71 6.22 12.26
N HIS A 175 5.55 4.90 12.13
CA HIS A 175 4.24 4.25 12.22
C HIS A 175 3.63 4.35 13.61
N LEU A 176 4.43 4.13 14.65
CA LEU A 176 3.98 4.30 16.04
C LEU A 176 3.41 5.69 16.29
N SER A 177 3.99 6.72 15.67
CA SER A 177 3.51 8.11 15.79
C SER A 177 2.14 8.37 15.15
N PHE A 178 1.61 7.45 14.34
CA PHE A 178 0.26 7.52 13.78
C PHE A 178 -0.76 6.76 14.62
N ILE A 179 -0.35 5.87 15.53
CA ILE A 179 -1.28 5.07 16.35
C ILE A 179 -2.16 5.98 17.21
N GLY A 180 -1.61 7.03 17.82
CA GLY A 180 -2.41 7.99 18.59
C GLY A 180 -3.50 8.66 17.76
N TRP A 181 -3.21 9.03 16.53
CA TRP A 181 -4.19 9.57 15.58
C TRP A 181 -5.22 8.50 15.16
N GLY A 182 -4.78 7.25 14.97
CA GLY A 182 -5.69 6.13 14.70
C GLY A 182 -6.71 5.91 15.81
N ILE A 183 -6.28 5.97 17.07
CA ILE A 183 -7.16 5.89 18.24
C ILE A 183 -8.18 7.04 18.23
N LEU A 184 -7.75 8.28 17.95
CA LEU A 184 -8.66 9.42 17.82
C LEU A 184 -9.68 9.24 16.69
N CYS A 185 -9.29 8.62 15.59
CA CYS A 185 -10.20 8.31 14.48
C CYS A 185 -11.32 7.33 14.87
N MET A 186 -11.10 6.44 15.86
CA MET A 186 -12.13 5.53 16.35
C MET A 186 -13.30 6.31 17.00
N PHE A 187 -13.02 7.43 17.68
CA PHE A 187 -14.07 8.27 18.26
C PHE A 187 -14.94 8.99 17.20
N THR A 188 -14.46 9.07 15.96
CA THR A 188 -15.23 9.61 14.83
C THR A 188 -15.92 8.52 14.01
N LEU A 189 -16.13 7.33 14.58
CA LEU A 189 -16.66 6.14 13.87
C LEU A 189 -15.85 5.80 12.61
N GLY A 190 -14.54 6.07 12.63
CA GLY A 190 -13.64 5.80 11.51
C GLY A 190 -13.60 6.88 10.42
N ILE A 191 -14.45 7.92 10.45
CA ILE A 191 -14.45 8.99 9.43
C ILE A 191 -13.08 9.66 9.33
N GLY A 192 -12.38 9.86 10.46
CA GLY A 192 -11.03 10.42 10.49
C GLY A 192 -10.00 9.61 9.70
N LEU A 193 -10.22 8.32 9.46
CA LEU A 193 -9.31 7.47 8.67
C LEU A 193 -9.23 7.92 7.21
N LEU A 194 -10.27 8.56 6.66
CA LEU A 194 -10.26 9.08 5.29
C LEU A 194 -9.15 10.12 5.07
N TRP A 195 -8.74 10.84 6.11
CA TRP A 195 -7.60 11.78 6.08
C TRP A 195 -6.31 11.15 6.60
N LEU A 196 -6.42 10.31 7.63
CA LEU A 196 -5.25 9.69 8.25
C LEU A 196 -4.53 8.74 7.31
N ILE A 197 -5.25 7.94 6.52
CA ILE A 197 -4.66 6.95 5.62
C ILE A 197 -3.88 7.62 4.48
N PRO A 198 -4.43 8.60 3.72
CA PRO A 198 -3.64 9.34 2.74
C PRO A 198 -2.43 10.04 3.35
N TYR A 199 -2.57 10.61 4.55
CA TYR A 199 -1.46 11.26 5.24
C TYR A 199 -0.36 10.28 5.62
N ALA A 200 -0.70 9.13 6.19
CA ALA A 200 0.26 8.09 6.51
C ALA A 200 0.93 7.52 5.26
N GLY A 201 0.15 7.23 4.21
CA GLY A 201 0.65 6.72 2.93
C GLY A 201 1.63 7.69 2.25
N THR A 202 1.29 8.98 2.20
CA THR A 202 2.18 10.01 1.67
C THR A 202 3.44 10.18 2.54
N THR A 203 3.34 9.99 3.87
CA THR A 203 4.52 10.02 4.76
C THR A 203 5.45 8.83 4.49
N VAL A 204 4.90 7.65 4.22
CA VAL A 204 5.68 6.46 3.81
C VAL A 204 6.36 6.70 2.46
N ALA A 205 5.65 7.29 1.51
CA ALA A 205 6.23 7.66 0.21
C ALA A 205 7.35 8.71 0.36
N ALA A 206 7.17 9.70 1.25
CA ALA A 206 8.21 10.66 1.57
C ALA A 206 9.43 9.98 2.26
N PHE A 207 9.19 8.99 3.12
CA PHE A 207 10.28 8.22 3.72
C PHE A 207 11.09 7.49 2.65
N TYR A 208 10.43 6.84 1.70
CA TYR A 208 11.09 6.19 0.57
C TYR A 208 11.91 7.20 -0.25
N ASN A 209 11.27 8.27 -0.70
CA ASN A 209 11.88 9.27 -1.56
C ASN A 209 13.11 9.96 -0.95
N GLU A 210 13.10 10.22 0.37
CA GLU A 210 14.15 10.98 1.05
C GLU A 210 15.25 10.14 1.66
N LEU A 211 14.97 8.89 2.00
CA LEU A 211 15.88 8.06 2.80
C LEU A 211 16.29 6.76 2.12
N ILE A 212 15.53 6.30 1.15
CA ILE A 212 15.75 5.02 0.47
C ILE A 212 16.33 5.20 -0.92
N VAL A 213 15.87 6.23 -1.67
CA VAL A 213 16.44 6.57 -2.97
C VAL A 213 17.75 7.33 -2.72
N PRO A 214 18.91 6.89 -3.23
CA PRO A 214 20.14 7.68 -3.19
C PRO A 214 19.94 8.98 -3.96
N GLN A 215 20.50 10.08 -3.45
CA GLN A 215 20.41 11.39 -4.16
C GLN A 215 21.12 11.38 -5.52
N GLU A 216 22.07 10.49 -5.72
CA GLU A 216 22.79 10.29 -6.99
C GLU A 216 21.87 9.76 -8.10
N ASP A 217 20.84 8.94 -7.77
CA ASP A 217 19.88 8.42 -8.75
C ASP A 217 18.92 9.50 -9.30
N PHE A 218 18.79 10.66 -8.64
CA PHE A 218 17.95 11.77 -9.10
C PHE A 218 18.61 12.62 -10.19
N ASP A 219 19.94 12.78 -10.12
CA ASP A 219 20.67 13.61 -11.10
C ASP A 219 20.72 12.93 -12.45
N ASP A 220 20.82 11.59 -12.49
CA ASP A 220 20.83 10.82 -13.74
C ASP A 220 19.48 10.82 -14.47
N GLN A 221 18.36 10.84 -13.74
CA GLN A 221 17.02 10.88 -14.33
C GLN A 221 16.61 12.26 -14.89
N GLN A 222 17.25 13.35 -14.45
CA GLN A 222 17.01 14.70 -14.97
C GLN A 222 17.84 15.04 -16.20
N ILE A 223 18.85 14.24 -16.53
CA ILE A 223 19.74 14.45 -17.68
C ILE A 223 19.17 13.79 -18.96
N GLU A 224 18.22 12.84 -18.82
CA GLU A 224 17.60 12.12 -19.96
C GLU A 224 16.29 12.75 -20.49
N VAL A 225 15.95 14.00 -20.10
CA VAL A 225 14.80 14.76 -20.62
C VAL A 225 15.33 15.94 -21.50
#